data_db3165ba1cbcc995f98ab2243d17864a
#
_entry.id   db3165ba1cbcc995f98ab2243d17864a
#
_cell.length_a   1.000
_cell.length_b   1.000
_cell.length_c   1.000
_cell.angle_alpha   90.00
_cell.angle_beta   90.00
_cell.angle_gamma   90.00
#
_symmetry.space_group_name_H-M   'P 1'
#
loop_
_entity.id
_entity.type
_entity.pdbx_description
1 polymer ?
#
loop_
_entity_poly.entity_id
_entity_poly.type
_entity_poly.pdbx_seq_one_letter_code
_entity_poly.pdbx_strand_id
1 'polypeptide(L)'
;MKFALSLYLLMVGLIWADDFPILPNTESTTDADPPSAEESANSFSLPEGVKVKVWASEPMVQNPIAMAWDKQGRMWIAENYTYGSRKVRFDLSLRDRVIVLSDTDGDGQSDSRKVFTDEVQMLTSVEVGHGGVWLMCP
;
A
#
# COMPACT_ATOMS: atom_id res chain seq x y z
N MET A 1 -8.75 -23.89 -47.81
CA MET A 1 -8.21 -22.81 -46.98
C MET A 1 -9.01 -22.75 -45.69
N LYS A 2 -8.44 -23.25 -44.58
CA LYS A 2 -9.10 -23.24 -43.26
C LYS A 2 -8.49 -22.06 -42.47
N PHE A 3 -9.27 -21.04 -42.22
CA PHE A 3 -8.86 -19.93 -41.32
C PHE A 3 -9.04 -20.39 -39.88
N ALA A 4 -7.95 -20.51 -39.17
CA ALA A 4 -7.95 -20.70 -37.72
C ALA A 4 -8.10 -19.33 -37.05
N LEU A 5 -9.27 -19.11 -36.46
CA LEU A 5 -9.55 -17.93 -35.65
C LEU A 5 -8.90 -18.16 -34.27
N SER A 6 -7.76 -17.51 -34.02
CA SER A 6 -7.07 -17.55 -32.74
C SER A 6 -7.80 -16.61 -31.78
N LEU A 7 -8.54 -17.20 -30.83
CA LEU A 7 -9.23 -16.48 -29.78
C LEU A 7 -8.18 -16.12 -28.68
N TYR A 8 -7.66 -14.88 -28.70
CA TYR A 8 -6.89 -14.35 -27.59
C TYR A 8 -7.83 -14.11 -26.41
N LEU A 9 -7.81 -15.02 -25.45
CA LEU A 9 -8.46 -14.86 -24.17
C LEU A 9 -7.63 -13.85 -23.37
N LEU A 10 -8.09 -12.59 -23.30
CA LEU A 10 -7.56 -11.59 -22.39
C LEU A 10 -7.90 -12.06 -20.97
N MET A 11 -6.95 -12.70 -20.31
CA MET A 11 -7.04 -12.91 -18.87
C MET A 11 -6.80 -11.53 -18.22
N VAL A 12 -7.86 -10.80 -18.01
CA VAL A 12 -7.85 -9.71 -17.02
C VAL A 12 -7.66 -10.40 -15.68
N GLY A 13 -6.44 -10.35 -15.15
CA GLY A 13 -6.16 -10.79 -13.80
C GLY A 13 -7.07 -9.99 -12.87
N LEU A 14 -8.09 -10.64 -12.31
CA LEU A 14 -8.74 -10.11 -11.13
C LEU A 14 -7.63 -10.01 -10.08
N ILE A 15 -7.20 -8.79 -9.82
CA ILE A 15 -6.45 -8.49 -8.60
C ILE A 15 -7.45 -8.80 -7.51
N TRP A 16 -7.27 -9.94 -6.85
CA TRP A 16 -7.98 -10.23 -5.63
C TRP A 16 -7.55 -9.12 -4.68
N ALA A 17 -8.45 -8.20 -4.40
CA ALA A 17 -8.28 -7.34 -3.25
C ALA A 17 -8.10 -8.30 -2.08
N ASP A 18 -6.89 -8.34 -1.52
CA ASP A 18 -6.66 -9.05 -0.26
C ASP A 18 -7.78 -8.60 0.67
N ASP A 19 -8.36 -9.54 1.41
CA ASP A 19 -9.35 -9.23 2.43
C ASP A 19 -8.67 -8.36 3.49
N PHE A 20 -8.68 -7.05 3.25
CA PHE A 20 -8.19 -6.11 4.24
C PHE A 20 -9.15 -6.12 5.42
N PRO A 21 -8.62 -6.19 6.64
CA PRO A 21 -9.48 -6.06 7.81
C PRO A 21 -10.20 -4.71 7.77
N ILE A 22 -11.50 -4.71 7.98
CA ILE A 22 -12.24 -3.46 8.16
C ILE A 22 -11.81 -2.86 9.49
N LEU A 23 -11.03 -1.78 9.41
CA LEU A 23 -10.62 -1.04 10.60
C LEU A 23 -11.69 0.01 10.91
N PRO A 24 -12.22 0.04 12.14
CA PRO A 24 -13.14 1.10 12.50
C PRO A 24 -12.40 2.44 12.48
N ASN A 25 -12.81 3.35 11.63
CA ASN A 25 -12.33 4.73 11.68
C ASN A 25 -12.96 5.41 12.90
N THR A 26 -12.25 5.35 14.01
CA THR A 26 -12.73 5.85 15.30
C THR A 26 -12.38 7.32 15.52
N GLU A 27 -11.70 7.96 14.60
CA GLU A 27 -11.23 9.34 14.74
C GLU A 27 -11.85 10.30 13.71
N SER A 28 -12.63 9.82 12.77
CA SER A 28 -13.38 10.69 11.86
C SER A 28 -14.45 11.47 12.61
N THR A 29 -14.39 12.77 12.48
CA THR A 29 -15.41 13.69 13.03
C THR A 29 -16.45 14.09 11.99
N THR A 30 -16.33 13.58 10.78
CA THR A 30 -17.23 13.88 9.66
C THR A 30 -17.69 12.60 8.97
N ASP A 31 -18.92 12.60 8.47
CA ASP A 31 -19.46 11.52 7.64
C ASP A 31 -19.09 11.72 6.14
N ALA A 32 -18.20 12.66 5.85
CA ALA A 32 -17.76 12.90 4.49
C ALA A 32 -16.77 11.82 4.03
N ASP A 33 -16.96 11.34 2.81
CA ASP A 33 -15.99 10.46 2.18
C ASP A 33 -14.63 11.16 2.05
N PRO A 34 -13.52 10.44 2.26
CA PRO A 34 -12.20 11.00 2.04
C PRO A 34 -12.01 11.38 0.57
N PRO A 35 -11.22 12.42 0.26
CA PRO A 35 -10.92 12.76 -1.12
C PRO A 35 -10.19 11.60 -1.81
N SER A 36 -10.40 11.45 -3.10
CA SER A 36 -9.63 10.52 -3.92
C SER A 36 -8.13 10.86 -3.89
N ALA A 37 -7.29 9.89 -4.25
CA ALA A 37 -5.85 10.10 -4.31
C ALA A 37 -5.46 11.25 -5.27
N GLU A 38 -6.16 11.36 -6.40
CA GLU A 38 -5.95 12.42 -7.39
C GLU A 38 -6.39 13.78 -6.87
N GLU A 39 -7.54 13.87 -6.21
CA GLU A 39 -7.98 15.12 -5.56
C GLU A 39 -7.01 15.54 -4.47
N SER A 40 -6.51 14.59 -3.67
CA SER A 40 -5.49 14.85 -2.67
C SER A 40 -4.21 15.38 -3.29
N ALA A 41 -3.71 14.74 -4.35
CA ALA A 41 -2.50 15.17 -5.05
C ALA A 41 -2.66 16.58 -5.64
N ASN A 42 -3.82 16.90 -6.20
CA ASN A 42 -4.12 18.21 -6.78
C ASN A 42 -4.32 19.31 -5.73
N SER A 43 -4.54 18.98 -4.47
CA SER A 43 -4.72 19.95 -3.38
C SER A 43 -3.41 20.55 -2.86
N PHE A 44 -2.25 19.98 -3.21
CA PHE A 44 -0.95 20.47 -2.75
C PHE A 44 -0.59 21.83 -3.37
N SER A 45 -0.19 22.78 -2.54
CA SER A 45 0.45 24.00 -2.98
C SER A 45 1.95 23.78 -3.13
N LEU A 46 2.45 23.84 -4.37
CA LEU A 46 3.82 23.45 -4.69
C LEU A 46 4.62 24.64 -5.22
N PRO A 47 5.94 24.67 -5.00
CA PRO A 47 6.84 25.61 -5.66
C PRO A 47 6.82 25.42 -7.19
N GLU A 48 7.22 26.47 -7.91
CA GLU A 48 7.36 26.41 -9.37
C GLU A 48 8.30 25.28 -9.81
N GLY A 49 7.90 24.50 -10.80
CA GLY A 49 8.67 23.38 -11.34
C GLY A 49 8.56 22.06 -10.56
N VAL A 50 7.88 22.05 -9.40
CA VAL A 50 7.61 20.82 -8.65
C VAL A 50 6.23 20.27 -9.02
N LYS A 51 6.13 18.94 -9.12
CA LYS A 51 4.87 18.24 -9.38
C LYS A 51 4.70 17.10 -8.38
N VAL A 52 3.47 16.88 -7.94
CA VAL A 52 3.07 15.67 -7.21
C VAL A 52 2.42 14.72 -8.20
N LYS A 53 2.73 13.44 -8.04
CA LYS A 53 2.08 12.34 -8.75
C LYS A 53 1.66 11.29 -7.73
N VAL A 54 0.47 10.73 -7.87
CA VAL A 54 0.07 9.56 -7.10
C VAL A 54 0.90 8.38 -7.57
N TRP A 55 1.70 7.81 -6.68
CA TRP A 55 2.51 6.64 -6.97
C TRP A 55 1.81 5.34 -6.55
N ALA A 56 1.14 5.35 -5.41
CA ALA A 56 0.27 4.28 -4.93
C ALA A 56 -0.82 4.85 -4.03
N SER A 57 -1.96 4.22 -4.01
CA SER A 57 -3.10 4.54 -3.14
C SER A 57 -3.86 3.25 -2.81
N GLU A 58 -4.87 3.33 -1.99
CA GLU A 58 -5.78 2.21 -1.79
C GLU A 58 -6.40 1.73 -3.12
N PRO A 59 -6.54 0.43 -3.32
CA PRO A 59 -6.28 -0.68 -2.39
C PRO A 59 -4.84 -1.22 -2.39
N MET A 60 -3.91 -0.63 -3.15
CA MET A 60 -2.53 -1.09 -3.24
C MET A 60 -1.76 -0.96 -1.92
N VAL A 61 -2.10 0.04 -1.12
CA VAL A 61 -1.52 0.31 0.20
C VAL A 61 -2.63 0.69 1.16
N GLN A 62 -2.57 0.18 2.37
CA GLN A 62 -3.56 0.49 3.40
C GLN A 62 -2.88 0.74 4.74
N ASN A 63 -3.31 1.79 5.43
CA ASN A 63 -2.83 2.19 6.76
C ASN A 63 -1.29 2.17 6.92
N PRO A 64 -0.54 2.81 6.01
CA PRO A 64 0.92 2.80 6.04
C PRO A 64 1.43 3.62 7.22
N ILE A 65 2.38 3.06 7.98
CA ILE A 65 3.02 3.75 9.12
C ILE A 65 4.49 4.09 8.85
N ALA A 66 5.15 3.33 8.00
CA ALA A 66 6.54 3.57 7.62
C ALA A 66 6.81 3.01 6.21
N MET A 67 7.80 3.58 5.54
CA MET A 67 8.22 3.13 4.22
C MET A 67 9.74 3.28 4.05
N ALA A 68 10.33 2.39 3.26
CA ALA A 68 11.73 2.44 2.87
C ALA A 68 11.90 2.01 1.41
N TRP A 69 12.87 2.61 0.70
CA TRP A 69 13.22 2.21 -0.66
C TRP A 69 14.41 1.26 -0.65
N ASP A 70 14.35 0.22 -1.46
CA ASP A 70 15.52 -0.60 -1.71
C ASP A 70 16.31 -0.12 -2.94
N LYS A 71 17.47 -0.71 -3.14
CA LYS A 71 18.35 -0.36 -4.27
C LYS A 71 17.81 -0.75 -5.65
N GLN A 72 16.74 -1.53 -5.71
CA GLN A 72 16.03 -1.88 -6.93
C GLN A 72 14.88 -0.90 -7.23
N GLY A 73 14.67 0.12 -6.41
CA GLY A 73 13.59 1.08 -6.57
C GLY A 73 12.23 0.55 -6.12
N ARG A 74 12.20 -0.53 -5.33
CA ARG A 74 10.94 -1.03 -4.75
C ARG A 74 10.69 -0.35 -3.41
N MET A 75 9.44 -0.05 -3.12
CA MET A 75 9.02 0.52 -1.86
C MET A 75 8.55 -0.58 -0.91
N TRP A 76 9.17 -0.64 0.25
CA TRP A 76 8.79 -1.51 1.35
C TRP A 76 7.96 -0.72 2.33
N ILE A 77 6.76 -1.21 2.64
CA ILE A 77 5.78 -0.48 3.44
C ILE A 77 5.36 -1.34 4.62
N ALA A 78 5.38 -0.72 5.80
CA ALA A 78 4.79 -1.27 7.01
C ALA A 78 3.31 -0.83 7.07
N GLU A 79 2.39 -1.77 6.93
CA GLU A 79 0.96 -1.57 7.12
C GLU A 79 0.58 -2.00 8.54
N ASN A 80 0.06 -1.06 9.33
CA ASN A 80 -0.29 -1.30 10.72
C ASN A 80 -1.80 -1.42 10.90
N TYR A 81 -2.28 -2.64 11.10
CA TYR A 81 -3.69 -2.94 11.36
C TYR A 81 -3.99 -3.15 12.85
N THR A 82 -2.96 -3.46 13.62
CA THR A 82 -3.11 -3.74 15.07
C THR A 82 -3.33 -2.46 15.88
N TYR A 83 -2.96 -1.29 15.36
CA TYR A 83 -3.22 -0.02 16.04
C TYR A 83 -4.70 0.34 15.95
N GLY A 84 -5.38 0.27 17.07
CA GLY A 84 -6.79 0.60 17.19
C GLY A 84 -7.05 2.02 17.67
N SER A 85 -8.22 2.24 18.23
CA SER A 85 -8.60 3.52 18.82
C SER A 85 -7.82 3.83 20.09
N ARG A 86 -7.92 5.08 20.57
CA ARG A 86 -7.35 5.49 21.87
C ARG A 86 -7.79 4.63 23.05
N LYS A 87 -8.96 3.97 22.96
CA LYS A 87 -9.47 3.08 24.01
C LYS A 87 -8.83 1.70 23.96
N VAL A 88 -8.63 1.16 22.77
CA VAL A 88 -8.13 -0.22 22.56
C VAL A 88 -6.62 -0.23 22.42
N ARG A 89 -6.02 0.85 21.95
CA ARG A 89 -4.60 0.98 21.60
C ARG A 89 -4.15 -0.04 20.57
N PHE A 90 -4.04 -1.31 20.93
CA PHE A 90 -3.65 -2.40 20.03
C PHE A 90 -4.67 -3.53 20.09
N ASP A 91 -5.16 -3.93 18.93
CA ASP A 91 -5.98 -5.13 18.75
C ASP A 91 -5.09 -6.28 18.32
N LEU A 92 -4.66 -7.09 19.26
CA LEU A 92 -3.75 -8.21 19.03
C LEU A 92 -4.44 -9.44 18.40
N SER A 93 -5.72 -9.37 18.11
CA SER A 93 -6.38 -10.37 17.26
C SER A 93 -6.04 -10.17 15.78
N LEU A 94 -5.60 -8.97 15.42
CA LEU A 94 -5.15 -8.60 14.07
C LEU A 94 -3.65 -8.86 13.88
N ARG A 95 -3.22 -8.77 12.63
CA ARG A 95 -1.81 -8.84 12.22
C ARG A 95 -1.50 -7.65 11.31
N ASP A 96 -0.29 -7.15 11.48
CA ASP A 96 0.29 -6.14 10.60
C ASP A 96 0.97 -6.81 9.42
N ARG A 97 1.27 -6.04 8.38
CA ARG A 97 1.92 -6.55 7.17
C ARG A 97 3.13 -5.71 6.79
N VAL A 98 4.07 -6.36 6.16
CA VAL A 98 5.07 -5.70 5.33
C VAL A 98 4.78 -6.05 3.88
N ILE A 99 4.56 -5.05 3.07
CA ILE A 99 4.33 -5.22 1.63
C ILE A 99 5.48 -4.60 0.84
N VAL A 100 5.65 -5.09 -0.38
CA VAL A 100 6.60 -4.54 -1.36
C VAL A 100 5.82 -4.11 -2.58
N LEU A 101 5.93 -2.84 -2.91
CA LEU A 101 5.37 -2.25 -4.12
C LEU A 101 6.46 -1.98 -5.15
N SER A 102 6.11 -2.14 -6.42
CA SER A 102 7.01 -1.87 -7.54
C SER A 102 6.25 -1.21 -8.68
N ASP A 103 6.94 -0.32 -9.36
CA ASP A 103 6.59 0.18 -10.68
C ASP A 103 7.38 -0.67 -11.68
N THR A 104 6.70 -1.59 -12.39
CA THR A 104 7.40 -2.57 -13.23
C THR A 104 7.53 -2.13 -14.68
N ASP A 105 6.73 -1.18 -15.13
CA ASP A 105 6.75 -0.63 -16.48
C ASP A 105 7.40 0.76 -16.57
N GLY A 106 7.71 1.38 -15.43
CA GLY A 106 8.45 2.65 -15.37
C GLY A 106 7.57 3.87 -15.65
N ASP A 107 6.27 3.76 -15.53
CA ASP A 107 5.34 4.86 -15.79
C ASP A 107 5.23 5.84 -14.60
N GLY A 108 5.85 5.50 -13.46
CA GLY A 108 5.87 6.27 -12.22
C GLY A 108 4.65 6.03 -11.34
N GLN A 109 3.95 4.92 -11.53
CA GLN A 109 2.93 4.40 -10.63
C GLN A 109 3.26 2.95 -10.27
N SER A 110 2.88 2.53 -9.07
CA SER A 110 3.05 1.14 -8.68
C SER A 110 1.98 0.27 -9.33
N ASP A 111 2.40 -0.80 -9.98
CA ASP A 111 1.56 -1.78 -10.65
C ASP A 111 1.71 -3.19 -10.07
N SER A 112 2.64 -3.38 -9.14
CA SER A 112 2.91 -4.66 -8.51
C SER A 112 2.90 -4.56 -7.00
N ARG A 113 2.16 -5.45 -6.33
CA ARG A 113 2.06 -5.57 -4.88
C ARG A 113 2.37 -7.00 -4.45
N LYS A 114 3.23 -7.14 -3.47
CA LYS A 114 3.58 -8.43 -2.87
C LYS A 114 3.61 -8.31 -1.35
N VAL A 115 2.91 -9.21 -0.65
CA VAL A 115 3.06 -9.37 0.79
C VAL A 115 4.40 -10.05 1.06
N PHE A 116 5.26 -9.40 1.87
CA PHE A 116 6.52 -9.97 2.34
C PHE A 116 6.29 -10.81 3.59
N THR A 117 5.55 -10.28 4.56
CA THR A 117 5.09 -10.98 5.76
C THR A 117 3.81 -10.35 6.29
N ASP A 118 2.95 -11.16 6.86
CA ASP A 118 1.69 -10.78 7.53
C ASP A 118 1.59 -11.39 8.96
N GLU A 119 2.73 -11.85 9.49
CA GLU A 119 2.79 -12.49 10.80
C GLU A 119 3.37 -11.60 11.92
N VAL A 120 3.42 -10.28 11.68
CA VAL A 120 3.93 -9.30 12.65
C VAL A 120 2.78 -8.60 13.37
N GLN A 121 3.07 -8.02 14.52
CA GLN A 121 2.13 -7.21 15.30
C GLN A 121 2.82 -5.98 15.86
N MET A 122 2.06 -4.92 16.12
CA MET A 122 2.56 -3.68 16.68
C MET A 122 3.72 -3.09 15.85
N LEU A 123 3.64 -3.30 14.53
CA LEU A 123 4.69 -2.85 13.61
C LEU A 123 4.73 -1.33 13.57
N THR A 124 5.89 -0.74 13.81
CA THR A 124 6.08 0.71 13.87
C THR A 124 7.08 1.23 12.85
N SER A 125 7.93 0.37 12.31
CA SER A 125 8.93 0.80 11.33
C SER A 125 9.36 -0.35 10.42
N VAL A 126 9.81 0.01 9.23
CA VAL A 126 10.50 -0.87 8.30
C VAL A 126 11.72 -0.13 7.74
N GLU A 127 12.85 -0.82 7.63
CA GLU A 127 14.07 -0.32 7.02
C GLU A 127 14.72 -1.44 6.21
N VAL A 128 15.33 -1.09 5.08
CA VAL A 128 15.98 -2.06 4.18
C VAL A 128 17.46 -1.75 4.09
N GLY A 129 18.28 -2.72 4.48
CA GLY A 129 19.73 -2.53 4.45
C GLY A 129 20.50 -3.75 4.92
N HIS A 130 21.80 -3.73 4.69
CA HIS A 130 22.74 -4.77 5.14
C HIS A 130 22.32 -6.21 4.75
N GLY A 131 21.66 -6.35 3.58
CA GLY A 131 21.20 -7.65 3.08
C GLY A 131 19.93 -8.18 3.72
N GLY A 132 19.19 -7.36 4.45
CA GLY A 132 17.96 -7.74 5.13
C GLY A 132 16.93 -6.64 5.24
N VAL A 133 15.81 -6.98 5.87
CA VAL A 133 14.74 -6.07 6.24
C VAL A 133 14.67 -6.02 7.75
N TRP A 134 14.68 -4.82 8.29
CA TRP A 134 14.65 -4.56 9.72
C TRP A 134 13.26 -4.06 10.10
N LEU A 135 12.62 -4.75 11.02
CA LEU A 135 11.28 -4.42 11.51
C LEU A 135 11.36 -4.02 12.97
N MET A 136 10.65 -2.97 13.33
CA MET A 136 10.52 -2.56 14.72
C MET A 136 9.10 -2.86 15.20
N CYS A 137 9.02 -3.71 16.20
CA CYS A 137 7.79 -4.06 16.91
C CYS A 137 8.11 -3.89 18.40
N PRO A 138 7.46 -2.97 19.12
CA PRO A 138 7.71 -2.74 20.55
C PRO A 138 7.29 -3.91 21.44
#